data_225c6e4b3ea30c1a87fb883af06684f0
#
_entry.id   225c6e4b3ea30c1a87fb883af06684f0
#
_cell.length_a   1.000
_cell.length_b   1.000
_cell.length_c   1.000
_cell.angle_alpha   90.00
_cell.angle_beta   90.00
_cell.angle_gamma   90.00
#
_symmetry.space_group_name_H-M   'P 1'
#
loop_
_entity.id
_entity.type
_entity.pdbx_description
1 polymer ?
#
loop_
_entity_poly.entity_id
_entity_poly.type
_entity_poly.pdbx_seq_one_letter_code
_entity_poly.pdbx_strand_id
1 'polypeptide(L)'
;VFDAHVHIIDPRFPLIENEGYLPEPYTIADYRKRMAHFDVRGGAVVSASFQGTDQAYLKAALGELGPEWVGVTRLDLDAGDEEILELDRAGVRAIRFNLKRAAADITQMTLQALRAHELAGWHVELYIDGQMLASLQPVISKLPALSIDHLGMSAEGLPYLLDLVDRGARVKATGFGRVDMDVAETLRRIHTVNPRALMFGSDLPGTRAGRPFEDADIDLICQVVGADMHAVLEDNARECYRLPPVHRPEPEQVAPHDNPTLPIPRSALPGAGDDKTRPLPIIERP
;
A
#
# COMPACT_ATOMS: atom_id res chain seq x y z
N VAL A 1 1.83 6.46 9.35
CA VAL A 1 1.58 5.99 7.98
C VAL A 1 2.91 5.80 7.26
N PHE A 2 3.05 4.73 6.48
CA PHE A 2 4.14 4.52 5.52
C PHE A 2 3.57 4.62 4.10
N ASP A 3 4.07 5.57 3.30
CA ASP A 3 3.62 5.76 1.92
C ASP A 3 4.42 4.84 0.98
N ALA A 4 3.86 3.70 0.60
CA ALA A 4 4.57 2.70 -0.20
C ALA A 4 4.70 3.09 -1.70
N HIS A 5 4.21 4.27 -2.13
CA HIS A 5 4.30 4.68 -3.52
C HIS A 5 4.17 6.19 -3.71
N VAL A 6 5.28 6.86 -3.86
CA VAL A 6 5.33 8.29 -4.21
C VAL A 6 6.39 8.54 -5.27
N HIS A 7 6.17 9.54 -6.12
CA HIS A 7 7.15 10.01 -7.10
C HIS A 7 7.68 11.38 -6.69
N ILE A 8 8.99 11.53 -6.67
CA ILE A 8 9.66 12.82 -6.49
C ILE A 8 10.19 13.27 -7.86
N ILE A 9 9.77 14.44 -8.29
CA ILE A 9 10.13 15.02 -9.59
C ILE A 9 10.90 16.30 -9.30
N ASP A 10 12.20 16.13 -9.05
CA ASP A 10 13.09 17.20 -8.69
C ASP A 10 13.66 17.85 -9.97
N PRO A 11 13.42 19.15 -10.20
CA PRO A 11 13.86 19.85 -11.42
C PRO A 11 15.39 19.98 -11.55
N ARG A 12 16.15 19.61 -10.52
CA ARG A 12 17.61 19.54 -10.61
C ARG A 12 18.13 18.38 -11.45
N PHE A 13 17.29 17.39 -11.71
CA PHE A 13 17.64 16.17 -12.44
C PHE A 13 16.92 16.10 -13.78
N PRO A 14 17.57 15.53 -14.82
CA PRO A 14 16.97 15.46 -16.14
C PRO A 14 15.76 14.51 -16.17
N LEU A 15 14.79 14.86 -17.02
CA LEU A 15 13.65 14.01 -17.31
C LEU A 15 13.69 13.60 -18.78
N ILE A 16 13.17 12.42 -19.08
CA ILE A 16 13.00 11.87 -20.42
C ILE A 16 11.52 11.91 -20.78
N GLU A 17 11.20 12.52 -21.91
CA GLU A 17 9.85 12.46 -22.43
C GLU A 17 9.42 10.99 -22.66
N ASN A 18 8.23 10.66 -22.21
CA ASN A 18 7.67 9.34 -22.41
C ASN A 18 6.27 9.46 -23.03
N GLU A 19 6.13 9.02 -24.28
CA GLU A 19 4.87 9.12 -25.04
C GLU A 19 4.29 10.55 -25.06
N GLY A 20 5.10 11.54 -25.35
CA GLY A 20 4.68 12.95 -25.41
C GLY A 20 4.41 13.61 -24.05
N TYR A 21 4.81 12.97 -22.94
CA TYR A 21 4.53 13.46 -21.60
C TYR A 21 5.81 13.75 -20.80
N LEU A 22 5.87 14.97 -20.27
CA LEU A 22 6.78 15.38 -19.22
C LEU A 22 5.96 15.89 -18.03
N PRO A 23 6.19 15.42 -16.81
CA PRO A 23 5.48 15.90 -15.64
C PRO A 23 5.99 17.26 -15.18
N GLU A 24 5.14 18.02 -14.51
CA GLU A 24 5.55 19.17 -13.72
C GLU A 24 6.41 18.73 -12.52
N PRO A 25 7.30 19.62 -12.04
CA PRO A 25 8.06 19.36 -10.82
C PRO A 25 7.15 19.03 -9.62
N TYR A 26 7.58 18.06 -8.83
CA TYR A 26 6.95 17.70 -7.57
C TYR A 26 8.05 17.29 -6.57
N THR A 27 8.44 18.23 -5.75
CA THR A 27 9.59 18.09 -4.85
C THR A 27 9.22 17.43 -3.53
N ILE A 28 10.23 17.08 -2.75
CA ILE A 28 10.04 16.62 -1.35
C ILE A 28 9.27 17.66 -0.52
N ALA A 29 9.52 18.95 -0.76
CA ALA A 29 8.79 20.03 -0.07
C ALA A 29 7.30 20.06 -0.43
N ASP A 30 6.96 19.84 -1.70
CA ASP A 30 5.57 19.73 -2.16
C ASP A 30 4.88 18.52 -1.54
N TYR A 31 5.56 17.37 -1.53
CA TYR A 31 5.08 16.16 -0.88
C TYR A 31 4.82 16.38 0.62
N ARG A 32 5.81 16.89 1.35
CA ARG A 32 5.67 17.19 2.79
C ARG A 32 4.52 18.16 3.08
N LYS A 33 4.33 19.16 2.24
CA LYS A 33 3.22 20.11 2.34
C LYS A 33 1.87 19.41 2.10
N ARG A 34 1.77 18.56 1.05
CA ARG A 34 0.53 17.84 0.73
C ARG A 34 0.13 16.86 1.83
N MET A 35 1.11 16.19 2.44
CA MET A 35 0.90 15.15 3.43
C MET A 35 1.02 15.63 4.88
N ALA A 36 1.10 16.94 5.11
CA ALA A 36 1.43 17.52 6.43
C ALA A 36 0.46 17.16 7.57
N HIS A 37 -0.78 16.85 7.23
CA HIS A 37 -1.82 16.47 8.22
C HIS A 37 -1.88 14.95 8.49
N PHE A 38 -1.11 14.15 7.76
CA PHE A 38 -0.91 12.74 8.04
C PHE A 38 0.41 12.54 8.80
N ASP A 39 0.43 11.63 9.77
CA ASP A 39 1.66 11.22 10.46
C ASP A 39 2.47 10.27 9.55
N VAL A 40 3.10 10.83 8.52
CA VAL A 40 3.96 10.06 7.59
C VAL A 40 5.30 9.81 8.25
N ARG A 41 5.61 8.55 8.51
CA ARG A 41 6.84 8.12 9.20
C ARG A 41 7.89 7.54 8.28
N GLY A 42 7.55 7.33 7.01
CA GLY A 42 8.45 6.80 6.00
C GLY A 42 7.70 6.52 4.71
N GLY A 43 8.42 6.00 3.72
CA GLY A 43 7.79 5.66 2.45
C GLY A 43 8.76 5.10 1.42
N ALA A 44 8.25 4.86 0.22
CA ALA A 44 8.99 4.38 -0.94
C ALA A 44 8.94 5.40 -2.08
N VAL A 45 10.11 5.95 -2.42
CA VAL A 45 10.27 6.77 -3.62
C VAL A 45 10.41 5.86 -4.83
N VAL A 46 9.43 5.92 -5.72
CA VAL A 46 9.32 4.99 -6.86
C VAL A 46 9.75 5.67 -8.15
N SER A 47 10.67 5.05 -8.87
CA SER A 47 11.09 5.53 -10.20
C SER A 47 9.97 5.39 -11.21
N ALA A 48 9.72 6.49 -11.92
CA ALA A 48 8.75 6.55 -13.01
C ALA A 48 9.43 6.46 -14.38
N SER A 49 8.63 6.28 -15.44
CA SER A 49 9.16 6.14 -16.79
C SER A 49 9.93 7.37 -17.30
N PHE A 50 9.53 8.56 -16.87
CA PHE A 50 10.16 9.82 -17.25
C PHE A 50 11.50 10.10 -16.56
N GLN A 51 11.90 9.29 -15.60
CA GLN A 51 13.22 9.34 -14.96
C GLN A 51 14.21 8.36 -15.61
N GLY A 52 13.73 7.53 -16.55
CA GLY A 52 14.57 6.54 -17.22
C GLY A 52 15.22 5.57 -16.24
N THR A 53 16.53 5.44 -16.35
CA THR A 53 17.39 4.64 -15.47
C THR A 53 18.36 5.50 -14.67
N ASP A 54 18.19 6.84 -14.66
CA ASP A 54 19.01 7.74 -13.83
C ASP A 54 18.75 7.50 -12.34
N GLN A 55 19.81 7.23 -11.60
CA GLN A 55 19.77 6.95 -10.16
C GLN A 55 20.12 8.17 -9.29
N ALA A 56 20.61 9.25 -9.90
CA ALA A 56 21.10 10.40 -9.16
C ALA A 56 20.00 11.09 -8.36
N TYR A 57 18.83 11.29 -8.97
CA TYR A 57 17.68 11.87 -8.29
C TYR A 57 17.20 11.00 -7.12
N LEU A 58 17.17 9.65 -7.30
CA LEU A 58 16.70 8.72 -6.28
C LEU A 58 17.64 8.73 -5.06
N LYS A 59 18.96 8.65 -5.30
CA LYS A 59 19.96 8.75 -4.23
C LYS A 59 19.87 10.10 -3.49
N ALA A 60 19.67 11.21 -4.21
CA ALA A 60 19.50 12.52 -3.61
C ALA A 60 18.22 12.60 -2.77
N ALA A 61 17.10 12.07 -3.27
CA ALA A 61 15.83 12.06 -2.54
C ALA A 61 15.92 11.22 -1.26
N LEU A 62 16.52 10.03 -1.31
CA LEU A 62 16.69 9.17 -0.14
C LEU A 62 17.62 9.81 0.90
N GLY A 63 18.70 10.48 0.46
CA GLY A 63 19.60 11.22 1.35
C GLY A 63 18.90 12.37 2.09
N GLU A 64 17.94 13.06 1.46
CA GLU A 64 17.16 14.13 2.08
C GLU A 64 16.02 13.63 2.98
N LEU A 65 15.37 12.55 2.58
CA LEU A 65 14.22 11.98 3.30
C LEU A 65 14.63 11.19 4.54
N GLY A 66 15.81 10.56 4.52
CA GLY A 66 16.39 9.84 5.65
C GLY A 66 16.05 8.33 5.67
N PRO A 67 16.51 7.62 6.73
CA PRO A 67 16.57 6.15 6.76
C PRO A 67 15.23 5.42 6.81
N GLU A 68 14.15 6.13 7.11
CA GLU A 68 12.79 5.55 7.09
C GLU A 68 12.19 5.52 5.67
N TRP A 69 12.95 6.03 4.67
CA TRP A 69 12.56 6.02 3.28
C TRP A 69 13.42 5.07 2.46
N VAL A 70 12.78 4.42 1.50
CA VAL A 70 13.42 3.46 0.61
C VAL A 70 13.23 3.85 -0.85
N GLY A 71 14.11 3.32 -1.71
CA GLY A 71 14.01 3.49 -3.14
C GLY A 71 13.41 2.26 -3.82
N VAL A 72 12.63 2.52 -4.87
CA VAL A 72 12.18 1.53 -5.84
C VAL A 72 12.66 1.97 -7.19
N THR A 73 13.59 1.24 -7.77
CA THR A 73 14.34 1.69 -8.94
C THR A 73 13.94 0.98 -10.23
N ARG A 74 14.32 1.59 -11.34
CA ARG A 74 14.43 0.98 -12.66
C ARG A 74 15.91 0.98 -13.04
N LEU A 75 16.38 -0.14 -13.56
CA LEU A 75 17.77 -0.29 -14.02
C LEU A 75 17.80 -0.56 -15.52
N ASP A 76 18.91 -0.26 -16.13
CA ASP A 76 19.23 -0.82 -17.44
C ASP A 76 19.36 -2.34 -17.31
N LEU A 77 18.92 -3.09 -18.32
CA LEU A 77 18.88 -4.55 -18.23
C LEU A 77 20.27 -5.19 -18.10
N ASP A 78 21.32 -4.46 -18.44
CA ASP A 78 22.73 -4.84 -18.33
C ASP A 78 23.44 -4.26 -17.11
N ALA A 79 22.67 -3.63 -16.18
CA ALA A 79 23.21 -3.11 -14.93
C ALA A 79 24.01 -4.18 -14.17
N GLY A 80 25.23 -3.83 -13.76
CA GLY A 80 26.14 -4.76 -13.11
C GLY A 80 25.86 -4.94 -11.61
N ASP A 81 26.48 -5.96 -11.03
CA ASP A 81 26.36 -6.31 -9.62
C ASP A 81 26.72 -5.14 -8.68
N GLU A 82 27.78 -4.41 -9.00
CA GLU A 82 28.26 -3.29 -8.16
C GLU A 82 27.23 -2.16 -8.11
N GLU A 83 26.54 -1.88 -9.21
CA GLU A 83 25.49 -0.86 -9.25
C GLU A 83 24.31 -1.26 -8.33
N ILE A 84 23.89 -2.52 -8.37
CA ILE A 84 22.84 -3.05 -7.49
C ILE A 84 23.24 -2.90 -6.02
N LEU A 85 24.48 -3.28 -5.68
CA LEU A 85 25.00 -3.19 -4.31
C LEU A 85 25.18 -1.73 -3.84
N GLU A 86 25.58 -0.83 -4.74
CA GLU A 86 25.67 0.61 -4.44
C GLU A 86 24.29 1.19 -4.13
N LEU A 87 23.31 0.86 -4.93
CA LEU A 87 21.94 1.30 -4.73
C LEU A 87 21.32 0.72 -3.46
N ASP A 88 21.62 -0.53 -3.12
CA ASP A 88 21.18 -1.12 -1.85
C ASP A 88 21.74 -0.37 -0.65
N ARG A 89 23.04 -0.03 -0.69
CA ARG A 89 23.69 0.83 0.34
C ARG A 89 23.06 2.22 0.43
N ALA A 90 22.55 2.74 -0.70
CA ALA A 90 21.83 4.02 -0.74
C ALA A 90 20.37 3.94 -0.26
N GLY A 91 19.85 2.75 0.06
CA GLY A 91 18.49 2.56 0.58
C GLY A 91 17.48 2.03 -0.42
N VAL A 92 17.89 1.61 -1.62
CA VAL A 92 16.98 0.95 -2.57
C VAL A 92 16.63 -0.45 -2.05
N ARG A 93 15.36 -0.86 -2.22
CA ARG A 93 14.85 -2.14 -1.69
C ARG A 93 14.06 -2.96 -2.71
N ALA A 94 13.79 -2.40 -3.88
CA ALA A 94 13.03 -3.08 -4.93
C ALA A 94 13.45 -2.64 -6.33
N ILE A 95 13.24 -3.53 -7.29
CA ILE A 95 13.32 -3.23 -8.72
C ILE A 95 11.91 -3.20 -9.32
N ARG A 96 11.63 -2.19 -10.16
CA ARG A 96 10.32 -1.99 -10.76
C ARG A 96 10.33 -2.19 -12.26
N PHE A 97 9.39 -2.98 -12.75
CA PHE A 97 9.16 -3.17 -14.18
C PHE A 97 7.83 -2.57 -14.62
N ASN A 98 7.88 -1.75 -15.67
CA ASN A 98 6.70 -1.14 -16.27
C ASN A 98 6.26 -1.97 -17.47
N LEU A 99 5.37 -2.92 -17.26
CA LEU A 99 4.81 -3.79 -18.30
C LEU A 99 3.56 -3.20 -18.97
N LYS A 100 3.00 -2.13 -18.41
CA LYS A 100 1.85 -1.44 -18.99
C LYS A 100 2.20 -0.59 -20.23
N ARG A 101 3.43 -0.06 -20.30
CA ARG A 101 3.81 0.98 -21.24
C ARG A 101 5.04 0.68 -22.10
N ALA A 102 5.70 -0.45 -21.88
CA ALA A 102 6.92 -0.80 -22.59
C ALA A 102 6.88 -2.23 -23.09
N ALA A 103 7.32 -2.45 -24.33
CA ALA A 103 7.73 -3.78 -24.77
C ALA A 103 8.92 -4.21 -23.91
N ALA A 104 8.81 -5.37 -23.26
CA ALA A 104 9.79 -5.83 -22.30
C ALA A 104 10.46 -7.13 -22.79
N ASP A 105 11.78 -7.19 -22.65
CA ASP A 105 12.47 -8.48 -22.70
C ASP A 105 12.25 -9.20 -21.36
N ILE A 106 11.19 -10.01 -21.34
CA ILE A 106 10.76 -10.72 -20.13
C ILE A 106 11.85 -11.65 -19.60
N THR A 107 12.69 -12.20 -20.46
CA THR A 107 13.77 -13.09 -20.04
C THR A 107 14.86 -12.31 -19.30
N GLN A 108 15.32 -11.20 -19.87
CA GLN A 108 16.33 -10.36 -19.24
C GLN A 108 15.81 -9.73 -17.95
N MET A 109 14.57 -9.25 -17.94
CA MET A 109 13.94 -8.76 -16.73
C MET A 109 13.90 -9.81 -15.60
N THR A 110 13.57 -11.05 -15.93
CA THR A 110 13.55 -12.15 -14.96
C THR A 110 14.95 -12.41 -14.39
N LEU A 111 15.97 -12.46 -15.25
CA LEU A 111 17.37 -12.66 -14.83
C LEU A 111 17.84 -11.52 -13.93
N GLN A 112 17.54 -10.27 -14.29
CA GLN A 112 17.89 -9.10 -13.49
C GLN A 112 17.17 -9.10 -12.13
N ALA A 113 15.88 -9.45 -12.10
CA ALA A 113 15.11 -9.57 -10.87
C ALA A 113 15.68 -10.62 -9.92
N LEU A 114 16.01 -11.80 -10.44
CA LEU A 114 16.65 -12.87 -9.66
C LEU A 114 18.01 -12.44 -9.14
N ARG A 115 18.80 -11.77 -9.98
CA ARG A 115 20.12 -11.27 -9.59
C ARG A 115 20.06 -10.21 -8.52
N ALA A 116 19.15 -9.23 -8.63
CA ALA A 116 18.94 -8.20 -7.62
C ALA A 116 18.48 -8.79 -6.28
N HIS A 117 17.63 -9.83 -6.35
CA HIS A 117 17.22 -10.53 -5.13
C HIS A 117 18.37 -11.32 -4.49
N GLU A 118 19.17 -12.03 -5.28
CA GLU A 118 20.31 -12.81 -4.78
C GLU A 118 21.36 -11.90 -4.09
N LEU A 119 21.67 -10.76 -4.71
CA LEU A 119 22.69 -9.83 -4.22
C LEU A 119 22.24 -9.01 -3.01
N ALA A 120 21.00 -8.53 -3.05
CA ALA A 120 20.52 -7.49 -2.14
C ALA A 120 19.15 -7.80 -1.51
N GLY A 121 18.53 -8.94 -1.82
CA GLY A 121 17.22 -9.34 -1.31
C GLY A 121 16.07 -8.47 -1.83
N TRP A 122 16.24 -7.75 -2.94
CA TRP A 122 15.19 -6.89 -3.47
C TRP A 122 13.99 -7.70 -3.93
N HIS A 123 12.80 -7.14 -3.70
CA HIS A 123 11.59 -7.66 -4.32
C HIS A 123 11.31 -6.97 -5.67
N VAL A 124 10.38 -7.54 -6.43
CA VAL A 124 9.96 -7.02 -7.73
C VAL A 124 8.66 -6.27 -7.60
N GLU A 125 8.57 -5.08 -8.18
CA GLU A 125 7.34 -4.33 -8.32
C GLU A 125 6.88 -4.32 -9.79
N LEU A 126 5.64 -4.66 -10.03
CA LEU A 126 5.07 -4.67 -11.37
C LEU A 126 4.00 -3.59 -11.53
N TYR A 127 4.25 -2.66 -12.44
CA TYR A 127 3.22 -1.81 -12.99
C TYR A 127 2.63 -2.49 -14.22
N ILE A 128 1.49 -3.15 -14.05
CA ILE A 128 0.90 -4.05 -15.02
C ILE A 128 -0.63 -3.96 -15.02
N ASP A 129 -1.25 -4.15 -16.18
CA ASP A 129 -2.67 -4.42 -16.25
C ASP A 129 -2.93 -5.88 -15.81
N GLY A 130 -3.82 -6.06 -14.86
CA GLY A 130 -4.13 -7.36 -14.28
C GLY A 130 -4.56 -8.43 -15.29
N GLN A 131 -5.13 -8.02 -16.42
CA GLN A 131 -5.47 -8.94 -17.52
C GLN A 131 -4.25 -9.68 -18.08
N MET A 132 -3.06 -9.06 -18.01
CA MET A 132 -1.82 -9.66 -18.49
C MET A 132 -1.25 -10.70 -17.51
N LEU A 133 -1.68 -10.73 -16.25
CA LEU A 133 -1.15 -11.64 -15.25
C LEU A 133 -1.27 -13.11 -15.63
N ALA A 134 -2.38 -13.48 -16.26
CA ALA A 134 -2.59 -14.86 -16.73
C ALA A 134 -1.51 -15.32 -17.73
N SER A 135 -1.20 -14.48 -18.72
CA SER A 135 -0.22 -14.81 -19.77
C SER A 135 1.21 -14.79 -19.25
N LEU A 136 1.48 -14.00 -18.21
CA LEU A 136 2.82 -13.87 -17.61
C LEU A 136 3.04 -14.79 -16.41
N GLN A 137 2.05 -15.60 -16.02
CA GLN A 137 2.15 -16.50 -14.87
C GLN A 137 3.42 -17.38 -14.88
N PRO A 138 3.85 -17.98 -16.02
CA PRO A 138 5.07 -18.80 -16.05
C PRO A 138 6.35 -18.03 -15.70
N VAL A 139 6.34 -16.70 -15.89
CA VAL A 139 7.45 -15.81 -15.56
C VAL A 139 7.32 -15.33 -14.13
N ILE A 140 6.13 -14.80 -13.78
CA ILE A 140 5.84 -14.25 -12.46
C ILE A 140 6.08 -15.29 -11.36
N SER A 141 5.75 -16.56 -11.61
CA SER A 141 5.99 -17.65 -10.65
C SER A 141 7.48 -17.93 -10.34
N LYS A 142 8.39 -17.36 -11.11
CA LYS A 142 9.85 -17.48 -10.89
C LYS A 142 10.41 -16.30 -10.12
N LEU A 143 9.65 -15.22 -9.98
CA LEU A 143 10.08 -14.02 -9.24
C LEU A 143 10.11 -14.31 -7.75
N PRO A 144 11.15 -13.87 -7.04
CA PRO A 144 11.41 -14.27 -5.66
C PRO A 144 10.41 -13.69 -4.66
N ALA A 145 10.01 -12.44 -4.87
CA ALA A 145 9.02 -11.72 -4.07
C ALA A 145 8.38 -10.65 -4.95
N LEU A 146 7.09 -10.43 -4.81
CA LEU A 146 6.31 -9.66 -5.76
C LEU A 146 5.41 -8.65 -5.07
N SER A 147 5.36 -7.44 -5.64
CA SER A 147 4.34 -6.43 -5.37
C SER A 147 3.69 -5.96 -6.68
N ILE A 148 2.37 -5.79 -6.66
CA ILE A 148 1.60 -5.30 -7.81
C ILE A 148 1.13 -3.88 -7.52
N ASP A 149 1.42 -2.95 -8.44
CA ASP A 149 0.99 -1.56 -8.34
C ASP A 149 -0.52 -1.41 -8.60
N HIS A 150 -1.13 -0.40 -7.96
CA HIS A 150 -2.46 0.11 -8.24
C HIS A 150 -3.55 -0.97 -8.36
N LEU A 151 -3.62 -1.88 -7.38
CA LEU A 151 -4.62 -2.96 -7.33
C LEU A 151 -4.69 -3.83 -8.60
N GLY A 152 -3.63 -3.82 -9.45
CA GLY A 152 -3.63 -4.51 -10.74
C GLY A 152 -4.49 -3.86 -11.81
N MET A 153 -5.00 -2.65 -11.59
CA MET A 153 -5.63 -1.70 -12.52
C MET A 153 -6.98 -2.10 -13.15
N SER A 154 -7.30 -3.37 -13.35
CA SER A 154 -8.52 -3.80 -14.04
C SER A 154 -9.29 -4.89 -13.32
N ALA A 155 -10.62 -4.83 -13.37
CA ALA A 155 -11.51 -5.81 -12.73
C ALA A 155 -11.33 -7.22 -13.29
N GLU A 156 -11.09 -7.33 -14.59
CA GLU A 156 -10.88 -8.61 -15.29
C GLU A 156 -9.64 -9.34 -14.80
N GLY A 157 -8.62 -8.59 -14.37
CA GLY A 157 -7.38 -9.13 -13.81
C GLY A 157 -7.49 -9.64 -12.37
N LEU A 158 -8.55 -9.25 -11.65
CA LEU A 158 -8.68 -9.50 -10.22
C LEU A 158 -8.59 -10.99 -9.83
N PRO A 159 -9.19 -11.96 -10.55
CA PRO A 159 -9.03 -13.38 -10.19
C PRO A 159 -7.56 -13.84 -10.17
N TYR A 160 -6.76 -13.40 -11.13
CA TYR A 160 -5.33 -13.73 -11.22
C TYR A 160 -4.51 -13.02 -10.14
N LEU A 161 -4.89 -11.77 -9.82
CA LEU A 161 -4.27 -11.02 -8.73
C LEU A 161 -4.51 -11.72 -7.39
N LEU A 162 -5.74 -12.20 -7.12
CA LEU A 162 -6.07 -12.92 -5.89
C LEU A 162 -5.30 -14.24 -5.75
N ASP A 163 -5.07 -14.96 -6.84
CA ASP A 163 -4.21 -16.16 -6.85
C ASP A 163 -2.75 -15.82 -6.48
N LEU A 164 -2.22 -14.69 -6.96
CA LEU A 164 -0.89 -14.21 -6.55
C LEU A 164 -0.86 -13.79 -5.08
N VAL A 165 -1.91 -13.13 -4.60
CA VAL A 165 -2.06 -12.70 -3.20
C VAL A 165 -2.10 -13.91 -2.25
N ASP A 166 -2.81 -14.98 -2.62
CA ASP A 166 -2.84 -16.23 -1.85
C ASP A 166 -1.44 -16.86 -1.73
N ARG A 167 -0.61 -16.68 -2.75
CA ARG A 167 0.80 -17.11 -2.77
C ARG A 167 1.76 -16.14 -2.12
N GLY A 168 1.29 -15.05 -1.52
CA GLY A 168 2.09 -14.11 -0.76
C GLY A 168 2.51 -12.84 -1.50
N ALA A 169 2.01 -12.57 -2.71
CA ALA A 169 2.25 -11.30 -3.37
C ALA A 169 1.65 -10.15 -2.56
N ARG A 170 2.38 -9.02 -2.55
CA ARG A 170 1.90 -7.74 -2.01
C ARG A 170 1.16 -6.96 -3.09
N VAL A 171 0.27 -6.07 -2.66
CA VAL A 171 -0.51 -5.21 -3.56
C VAL A 171 -0.55 -3.81 -3.01
N LYS A 172 -0.20 -2.84 -3.84
CA LYS A 172 -0.29 -1.44 -3.44
C LYS A 172 -1.71 -0.93 -3.57
N ALA A 173 -2.31 -0.59 -2.44
CA ALA A 173 -3.58 0.13 -2.34
C ALA A 173 -3.33 1.61 -2.62
N THR A 174 -3.18 1.94 -3.88
CA THR A 174 -2.74 3.25 -4.37
C THR A 174 -3.31 3.53 -5.76
N GLY A 175 -3.26 4.80 -6.19
CA GLY A 175 -3.63 5.21 -7.54
C GLY A 175 -5.09 4.92 -7.88
N PHE A 176 -6.03 5.15 -6.96
CA PHE A 176 -7.45 4.85 -7.18
C PHE A 176 -8.07 5.64 -8.35
N GLY A 177 -7.45 6.73 -8.77
CA GLY A 177 -7.80 7.43 -10.01
C GLY A 177 -7.30 6.79 -11.31
N ARG A 178 -6.57 5.65 -11.24
CA ARG A 178 -6.03 4.92 -12.39
C ARG A 178 -6.78 3.64 -12.72
N VAL A 179 -7.58 3.15 -11.78
CA VAL A 179 -8.16 1.80 -11.85
C VAL A 179 -9.57 1.84 -12.42
N ASP A 180 -9.92 0.81 -13.18
CA ASP A 180 -11.27 0.59 -13.71
C ASP A 180 -11.89 -0.61 -12.98
N MET A 181 -12.28 -0.35 -11.72
CA MET A 181 -12.89 -1.35 -10.86
C MET A 181 -13.54 -0.72 -9.62
N ASP A 182 -14.41 -1.47 -8.94
CA ASP A 182 -14.87 -1.12 -7.59
C ASP A 182 -13.71 -1.28 -6.60
N VAL A 183 -13.15 -0.14 -6.16
CA VAL A 183 -11.99 -0.11 -5.26
C VAL A 183 -12.33 -0.74 -3.91
N ALA A 184 -13.49 -0.42 -3.32
CA ALA A 184 -13.88 -0.93 -2.01
C ALA A 184 -14.01 -2.46 -2.01
N GLU A 185 -14.67 -3.00 -3.04
CA GLU A 185 -14.82 -4.45 -3.20
C GLU A 185 -13.47 -5.12 -3.47
N THR A 186 -12.63 -4.52 -4.29
CA THR A 186 -11.30 -5.06 -4.59
C THR A 186 -10.42 -5.11 -3.35
N LEU A 187 -10.37 -4.02 -2.56
CA LEU A 187 -9.64 -3.99 -1.29
C LEU A 187 -10.13 -5.08 -0.34
N ARG A 188 -11.45 -5.23 -0.20
CA ARG A 188 -12.07 -6.25 0.67
C ARG A 188 -11.68 -7.66 0.25
N ARG A 189 -11.72 -7.96 -1.04
CA ARG A 189 -11.36 -9.29 -1.57
C ARG A 189 -9.89 -9.61 -1.37
N ILE A 190 -8.99 -8.67 -1.65
CA ILE A 190 -7.55 -8.84 -1.41
C ILE A 190 -7.28 -9.07 0.08
N HIS A 191 -7.86 -8.23 0.94
CA HIS A 191 -7.70 -8.32 2.39
C HIS A 191 -8.23 -9.64 2.96
N THR A 192 -9.36 -10.13 2.43
CA THR A 192 -9.94 -11.42 2.83
C THR A 192 -9.03 -12.60 2.48
N VAL A 193 -8.37 -12.58 1.33
CA VAL A 193 -7.44 -13.63 0.92
C VAL A 193 -6.17 -13.58 1.76
N ASN A 194 -5.60 -12.38 1.94
CA ASN A 194 -4.39 -12.21 2.74
C ASN A 194 -4.34 -10.81 3.38
N PRO A 195 -4.61 -10.69 4.69
CA PRO A 195 -4.56 -9.40 5.40
C PRO A 195 -3.20 -8.68 5.34
N ARG A 196 -2.13 -9.42 5.04
CA ARG A 196 -0.77 -8.86 4.91
C ARG A 196 -0.47 -8.36 3.51
N ALA A 197 -1.36 -8.53 2.52
CA ALA A 197 -1.08 -8.19 1.14
C ALA A 197 -1.12 -6.69 0.85
N LEU A 198 -2.09 -5.98 1.40
CA LEU A 198 -2.31 -4.57 1.08
C LEU A 198 -1.26 -3.66 1.73
N MET A 199 -0.74 -2.71 0.94
CA MET A 199 0.15 -1.65 1.37
C MET A 199 -0.38 -0.31 0.84
N PHE A 200 -0.62 0.65 1.73
CA PHE A 200 -1.03 1.99 1.34
C PHE A 200 0.06 2.71 0.54
N GLY A 201 -0.32 3.52 -0.43
CA GLY A 201 0.53 4.46 -1.13
C GLY A 201 -0.29 5.61 -1.72
N SER A 202 0.27 6.82 -1.76
CA SER A 202 -0.43 7.99 -2.28
C SER A 202 -0.44 8.07 -3.81
N ASP A 203 0.58 7.54 -4.47
CA ASP A 203 0.83 7.76 -5.92
C ASP A 203 1.00 9.24 -6.29
N LEU A 204 1.30 10.09 -5.30
CA LEU A 204 1.55 11.50 -5.56
C LEU A 204 2.75 11.71 -6.51
N PRO A 205 2.67 12.70 -7.40
CA PRO A 205 1.59 13.68 -7.61
C PRO A 205 0.41 13.18 -8.46
N GLY A 206 0.34 11.88 -8.80
CA GLY A 206 -0.74 11.32 -9.62
C GLY A 206 -0.52 11.54 -11.12
N THR A 207 0.74 11.48 -11.58
CA THR A 207 1.08 11.69 -13.00
C THR A 207 0.28 10.77 -13.92
N ARG A 208 -0.42 11.32 -14.91
CA ARG A 208 -1.30 10.58 -15.84
C ARG A 208 -2.46 9.81 -15.19
N ALA A 209 -2.76 10.04 -13.91
CA ALA A 209 -3.96 9.51 -13.29
C ALA A 209 -5.19 10.31 -13.70
N GLY A 210 -6.35 9.70 -13.74
CA GLY A 210 -7.63 10.39 -13.97
C GLY A 210 -7.95 11.37 -12.84
N ARG A 211 -7.54 11.06 -11.62
CA ARG A 211 -7.47 11.96 -10.47
C ARG A 211 -6.25 11.65 -9.60
N PRO A 212 -5.68 12.64 -8.92
CA PRO A 212 -4.64 12.40 -7.92
C PRO A 212 -5.21 11.74 -6.65
N PHE A 213 -4.33 11.46 -5.69
CA PHE A 213 -4.68 11.02 -4.34
C PHE A 213 -5.55 12.05 -3.61
N GLU A 214 -6.60 11.58 -2.97
CA GLU A 214 -7.49 12.32 -2.08
C GLU A 214 -7.44 11.73 -0.67
N ASP A 215 -7.70 12.55 0.35
CA ASP A 215 -7.69 12.09 1.75
C ASP A 215 -8.74 10.99 2.00
N ALA A 216 -9.86 11.07 1.28
CA ALA A 216 -10.91 10.06 1.28
C ALA A 216 -10.43 8.66 0.85
N ASP A 217 -9.30 8.55 0.16
CA ASP A 217 -8.72 7.26 -0.22
C ASP A 217 -8.20 6.49 1.02
N ILE A 218 -7.61 7.19 1.99
CA ILE A 218 -7.23 6.60 3.29
C ILE A 218 -8.48 6.21 4.08
N ASP A 219 -9.48 7.09 4.13
CA ASP A 219 -10.73 6.81 4.85
C ASP A 219 -11.40 5.54 4.29
N LEU A 220 -11.44 5.38 2.97
CA LEU A 220 -11.95 4.19 2.31
C LEU A 220 -11.18 2.92 2.71
N ILE A 221 -9.84 2.98 2.70
CA ILE A 221 -9.01 1.86 3.16
C ILE A 221 -9.37 1.49 4.60
N CYS A 222 -9.38 2.47 5.52
CA CYS A 222 -9.70 2.24 6.92
C CYS A 222 -11.09 1.63 7.14
N GLN A 223 -12.10 2.11 6.39
CA GLN A 223 -13.46 1.56 6.45
C GLN A 223 -13.52 0.11 6.00
N VAL A 224 -12.76 -0.26 4.97
CA VAL A 224 -12.77 -1.61 4.41
C VAL A 224 -12.02 -2.61 5.29
N VAL A 225 -10.83 -2.24 5.79
CA VAL A 225 -9.96 -3.16 6.54
C VAL A 225 -10.20 -3.14 8.06
N GLY A 226 -10.90 -2.14 8.57
CA GLY A 226 -11.31 -2.05 9.97
C GLY A 226 -10.13 -2.08 10.95
N ALA A 227 -10.09 -3.09 11.82
CA ALA A 227 -9.07 -3.23 12.85
C ALA A 227 -7.63 -3.37 12.29
N ASP A 228 -7.48 -3.83 11.06
CA ASP A 228 -6.19 -4.06 10.41
C ASP A 228 -5.62 -2.79 9.72
N MET A 229 -6.24 -1.61 9.93
CA MET A 229 -5.82 -0.35 9.31
C MET A 229 -4.34 -0.03 9.55
N HIS A 230 -3.79 -0.29 10.73
CA HIS A 230 -2.38 -0.06 11.02
C HIS A 230 -1.46 -0.96 10.20
N ALA A 231 -1.85 -2.23 10.01
CA ALA A 231 -1.11 -3.15 9.18
C ALA A 231 -1.05 -2.66 7.72
N VAL A 232 -2.18 -2.26 7.15
CA VAL A 232 -2.27 -1.79 5.76
C VAL A 232 -1.61 -0.43 5.56
N LEU A 233 -1.76 0.49 6.52
CA LEU A 233 -1.20 1.84 6.41
C LEU A 233 0.29 1.91 6.74
N GLU A 234 0.89 0.86 7.35
CA GLU A 234 2.30 0.94 7.76
C GLU A 234 3.01 -0.43 7.79
N ASP A 235 2.55 -1.39 8.61
CA ASP A 235 3.36 -2.55 8.97
C ASP A 235 3.65 -3.46 7.78
N ASN A 236 2.66 -3.70 6.92
CA ASN A 236 2.79 -4.55 5.73
C ASN A 236 3.85 -4.01 4.76
N ALA A 237 3.89 -2.68 4.58
CA ALA A 237 4.89 -2.05 3.73
C ALA A 237 6.28 -2.12 4.36
N ARG A 238 6.41 -1.79 5.64
CA ARG A 238 7.69 -1.89 6.37
C ARG A 238 8.28 -3.29 6.29
N GLU A 239 7.45 -4.32 6.47
CA GLU A 239 7.87 -5.71 6.31
C GLU A 239 8.33 -6.01 4.87
N CYS A 240 7.55 -5.60 3.87
CA CYS A 240 7.89 -5.80 2.46
C CYS A 240 9.23 -5.17 2.08
N TYR A 241 9.47 -3.95 2.55
CA TYR A 241 10.73 -3.21 2.31
C TYR A 241 11.84 -3.54 3.32
N ARG A 242 11.64 -4.50 4.22
CA ARG A 242 12.61 -4.96 5.23
C ARG A 242 13.09 -3.85 6.17
N LEU A 243 12.19 -2.94 6.51
CA LEU A 243 12.42 -1.93 7.55
C LEU A 243 12.01 -2.48 8.92
N PRO A 244 12.65 -2.01 10.01
CA PRO A 244 12.27 -2.40 11.35
C PRO A 244 10.79 -2.08 11.65
N PRO A 245 10.09 -2.91 12.43
CA PRO A 245 8.75 -2.60 12.88
C PRO A 245 8.74 -1.33 13.74
N VAL A 246 7.63 -0.56 13.67
CA VAL A 246 7.45 0.56 14.58
C VAL A 246 7.14 0.05 15.97
N HIS A 247 7.93 0.47 16.95
CA HIS A 247 7.61 0.19 18.35
C HIS A 247 6.39 1.03 18.75
N ARG A 248 5.24 0.37 18.92
CA ARG A 248 4.04 0.97 19.50
C ARG A 248 3.99 0.57 20.98
N PRO A 249 3.83 1.52 21.92
CA PRO A 249 3.56 1.14 23.30
C PRO A 249 2.27 0.29 23.32
N GLU A 250 2.29 -0.80 24.06
CA GLU A 250 1.07 -1.57 24.28
C GLU A 250 -0.01 -0.61 24.83
N PRO A 251 -1.27 -0.76 24.40
CA PRO A 251 -2.35 0.01 24.99
C PRO A 251 -2.31 -0.26 26.49
N GLU A 252 -2.19 0.83 27.28
CA GLU A 252 -2.21 0.76 28.74
C GLU A 252 -3.44 -0.04 29.12
N GLN A 253 -3.23 -1.21 29.72
CA GLN A 253 -4.35 -2.02 30.26
C GLN A 253 -5.02 -1.14 31.31
N VAL A 254 -6.12 -0.51 30.93
CA VAL A 254 -6.98 0.19 31.89
C VAL A 254 -7.42 -0.91 32.84
N ALA A 255 -6.82 -0.92 34.04
CA ALA A 255 -7.24 -1.81 35.10
C ALA A 255 -8.76 -1.67 35.25
N PRO A 256 -9.51 -2.77 35.39
CA PRO A 256 -10.93 -2.68 35.62
C PRO A 256 -11.13 -1.75 36.79
N HIS A 257 -11.83 -0.63 36.56
CA HIS A 257 -12.22 0.24 37.67
C HIS A 257 -13.04 -0.60 38.63
N ASP A 258 -12.46 -0.91 39.78
CA ASP A 258 -13.22 -1.35 40.96
C ASP A 258 -14.22 -0.23 41.25
N ASN A 259 -15.39 -0.36 40.68
CA ASN A 259 -16.52 0.48 40.99
C ASN A 259 -16.95 0.05 42.40
N PRO A 260 -16.70 0.84 43.46
CA PRO A 260 -17.15 0.44 44.78
C PRO A 260 -18.67 0.38 44.72
N THR A 261 -19.20 -0.84 44.86
CA THR A 261 -20.63 -1.10 44.99
C THR A 261 -21.09 -0.34 46.22
N LEU A 262 -21.66 0.87 46.03
CA LEU A 262 -22.33 1.57 47.11
C LEU A 262 -23.51 0.69 47.57
N PRO A 263 -23.63 0.41 48.87
CA PRO A 263 -24.72 -0.37 49.37
C PRO A 263 -26.05 0.36 49.16
N ILE A 264 -26.97 -0.29 48.41
CA ILE A 264 -28.32 0.22 48.20
C ILE A 264 -29.01 0.31 49.55
N PRO A 265 -29.51 1.48 50.00
CA PRO A 265 -30.25 1.61 51.23
C PRO A 265 -31.55 0.78 51.15
N ARG A 266 -31.82 -0.04 52.16
CA ARG A 266 -32.97 -0.95 52.28
C ARG A 266 -34.34 -0.25 52.45
N SER A 267 -34.48 1.05 52.19
CA SER A 267 -35.69 1.84 52.45
C SER A 267 -36.53 2.24 51.25
N ALA A 268 -36.37 1.54 50.11
CA ALA A 268 -37.14 1.85 48.91
C ALA A 268 -37.74 0.58 48.24
N LEU A 269 -38.44 -0.25 49.05
CA LEU A 269 -39.35 -1.23 48.48
C LEU A 269 -40.82 -0.73 48.77
N PRO A 270 -41.60 -0.40 47.74
CA PRO A 270 -43.05 -0.18 47.93
C PRO A 270 -43.70 -1.53 48.18
N GLY A 271 -44.61 -1.53 49.15
CA GLY A 271 -45.33 -2.71 49.61
C GLY A 271 -46.14 -3.41 48.56
N ALA A 272 -46.26 -4.71 48.79
CA ALA A 272 -47.20 -5.55 48.01
C ALA A 272 -48.62 -5.12 48.29
N GLY A 273 -49.31 -4.73 47.18
CA GLY A 273 -50.76 -4.49 47.18
C GLY A 273 -51.37 -5.43 46.13
N ASP A 274 -52.20 -6.36 46.63
CA ASP A 274 -53.13 -7.18 45.83
C ASP A 274 -54.00 -6.33 44.99
N ASP A 275 -54.20 -6.60 43.72
CA ASP A 275 -55.53 -6.63 43.11
C ASP A 275 -55.61 -7.28 41.70
N LYS A 276 -56.35 -8.32 41.65
CA LYS A 276 -57.33 -8.85 40.72
C LYS A 276 -57.31 -8.43 39.22
N THR A 277 -57.12 -9.47 38.42
CA THR A 277 -57.90 -9.88 37.22
C THR A 277 -58.52 -8.80 36.35
N ARG A 278 -57.99 -8.67 35.13
CA ARG A 278 -58.76 -8.29 33.94
C ARG A 278 -58.20 -8.99 32.69
N PRO A 279 -59.05 -9.59 31.83
CA PRO A 279 -58.62 -10.29 30.62
C PRO A 279 -58.32 -9.31 29.46
N LEU A 280 -57.33 -9.66 28.65
CA LEU A 280 -56.92 -8.93 27.44
C LEU A 280 -57.93 -9.17 26.29
N PRO A 281 -58.23 -8.17 25.45
CA PRO A 281 -59.05 -8.37 24.25
C PRO A 281 -58.24 -9.02 23.11
N ILE A 282 -58.92 -9.95 22.42
CA ILE A 282 -58.50 -10.60 21.20
C ILE A 282 -58.57 -9.58 20.05
N ILE A 283 -57.50 -9.40 19.29
CA ILE A 283 -57.50 -8.66 18.03
C ILE A 283 -57.33 -9.68 16.90
N GLU A 284 -58.40 -9.85 16.14
CA GLU A 284 -58.41 -10.54 14.86
C GLU A 284 -57.65 -9.72 13.80
N ARG A 285 -56.91 -10.42 12.98
CA ARG A 285 -56.30 -9.86 11.77
C ARG A 285 -57.27 -10.02 10.59
N PRO A 286 -57.28 -9.08 9.64
CA PRO A 286 -57.58 -9.40 8.25
C PRO A 286 -56.29 -9.77 7.47
#